data_570af17abcd48a9615bb6b30ffd74891
#
_entry.id   570af17abcd48a9615bb6b30ffd74891
#
_cell.length_a   1.000
_cell.length_b   1.000
_cell.length_c   1.000
_cell.angle_alpha   90.00
_cell.angle_beta   90.00
_cell.angle_gamma   90.00
#
_symmetry.space_group_name_H-M   'P 1'
#
loop_
_entity.id
_entity.type
_entity.pdbx_description
1 polymer ?
#
loop_
_entity_poly.entity_id
_entity_poly.type
_entity_poly.pdbx_seq_one_letter_code
_entity_poly.pdbx_strand_id
1 'polypeptide(L)'
;MFTAKFIDNLYFNGANIRAKGKSGKLCKVFAKQGQLDGACVIYSLMMMLILEHKLDWEDLREKARNSKDDFAKSIQRQFLNYGLKGGTRRGHRMCDVSKKLNVCMKENLSEYYTCDKRTWHTVSRHELYEKIRTQLDLGKPVMIGSHGENGPGHAVVAVGYSREGLKTMRLFCLDPSGFIPYMQLWNNVIDVDYLAENDMLTDYDYHFEDKIIVDRILIINDPPKPALSFDPDSKAIPF
;
A
#
# COMPACT_ATOMS: atom_id res chain seq x y z
N MET A 1 -24.15 -8.82 11.37
CA MET A 1 -23.72 -9.41 10.10
C MET A 1 -22.31 -8.95 9.81
N PHE A 2 -21.37 -9.84 9.69
CA PHE A 2 -19.96 -9.53 9.43
C PHE A 2 -19.81 -9.34 7.91
N THR A 3 -19.41 -8.18 7.46
CA THR A 3 -19.12 -7.93 6.04
C THR A 3 -17.66 -7.55 5.91
N ALA A 4 -16.89 -8.39 5.23
CA ALA A 4 -15.53 -8.05 4.83
C ALA A 4 -15.56 -7.46 3.42
N LYS A 5 -14.83 -6.36 3.20
CA LYS A 5 -14.63 -5.72 1.92
C LYS A 5 -13.17 -5.81 1.53
N PHE A 6 -12.89 -6.20 0.30
CA PHE A 6 -11.54 -6.24 -0.27
C PHE A 6 -11.47 -5.36 -1.50
N ILE A 7 -10.27 -4.95 -1.88
CA ILE A 7 -10.03 -4.26 -3.14
C ILE A 7 -10.35 -5.18 -4.32
N ASP A 8 -10.83 -4.60 -5.42
CA ASP A 8 -11.32 -5.39 -6.57
C ASP A 8 -10.19 -6.11 -7.33
N ASN A 9 -8.98 -5.54 -7.33
CA ASN A 9 -7.82 -6.11 -8.03
C ASN A 9 -7.04 -7.11 -7.19
N LEU A 10 -7.73 -8.04 -6.53
CA LEU A 10 -7.12 -9.06 -5.72
C LEU A 10 -7.76 -10.41 -6.02
N TYR A 11 -6.97 -11.35 -6.56
CA TYR A 11 -7.41 -12.65 -7.00
C TYR A 11 -6.64 -13.76 -6.30
N PHE A 12 -7.29 -14.88 -6.13
CA PHE A 12 -6.68 -16.10 -5.59
C PHE A 12 -6.81 -17.25 -6.60
N ASN A 13 -5.71 -17.92 -6.89
CA ASN A 13 -5.70 -19.04 -7.84
C ASN A 13 -5.44 -20.41 -7.17
N GLY A 14 -5.74 -20.53 -5.89
CA GLY A 14 -5.54 -21.77 -5.11
C GLY A 14 -4.14 -21.92 -4.49
N ALA A 15 -3.14 -21.18 -4.97
CA ALA A 15 -1.77 -21.29 -4.45
C ALA A 15 -1.12 -19.92 -4.15
N ASN A 16 -1.52 -18.87 -4.88
CA ASN A 16 -0.89 -17.56 -4.74
C ASN A 16 -1.91 -16.43 -4.93
N ILE A 17 -1.63 -15.31 -4.29
CA ILE A 17 -2.31 -14.05 -4.56
C ILE A 17 -1.85 -13.49 -5.91
N ARG A 18 -2.80 -13.07 -6.71
CA ARG A 18 -2.61 -12.48 -8.03
C ARG A 18 -3.31 -11.14 -8.12
N ALA A 19 -2.82 -10.28 -9.00
CA ALA A 19 -3.50 -9.06 -9.41
C ALA A 19 -3.28 -8.82 -10.90
N LYS A 20 -4.14 -8.03 -11.52
CA LYS A 20 -3.85 -7.49 -12.85
C LYS A 20 -2.85 -6.34 -12.67
N GLY A 21 -1.66 -6.51 -13.22
CA GLY A 21 -0.66 -5.45 -13.23
C GLY A 21 -0.95 -4.41 -14.32
N LYS A 22 0.06 -3.62 -14.66
CA LYS A 22 0.01 -2.57 -15.67
C LYS A 22 -0.42 -3.08 -17.05
N SER A 23 0.04 -4.26 -17.45
CA SER A 23 -0.33 -4.88 -18.73
C SER A 23 -1.75 -5.45 -18.76
N GLY A 24 -2.49 -5.40 -17.67
CA GLY A 24 -3.81 -6.05 -17.51
C GLY A 24 -3.74 -7.57 -17.33
N LYS A 25 -2.55 -8.17 -17.37
CA LYS A 25 -2.35 -9.60 -17.16
C LYS A 25 -2.28 -9.93 -15.67
N LEU A 26 -2.80 -11.11 -15.30
CA LEU A 26 -2.66 -11.62 -13.94
C LEU A 26 -1.19 -11.96 -13.65
N CYS A 27 -0.61 -11.28 -12.68
CA CYS A 27 0.73 -11.51 -12.21
C CYS A 27 0.78 -11.78 -10.71
N LYS A 28 1.90 -12.28 -10.21
CA LYS A 28 2.15 -12.45 -8.78
C LYS A 28 2.15 -11.08 -8.10
N VAL A 29 1.59 -10.99 -6.90
CA VAL A 29 1.61 -9.77 -6.08
C VAL A 29 2.56 -9.92 -4.92
N PHE A 30 2.41 -10.99 -4.14
CA PHE A 30 3.10 -11.13 -2.86
C PHE A 30 4.61 -11.25 -3.04
N ALA A 31 5.33 -10.29 -2.45
CA ALA A 31 6.78 -10.22 -2.40
C ALA A 31 7.24 -10.45 -0.96
N LYS A 32 7.87 -11.61 -0.70
CA LYS A 32 8.39 -11.96 0.62
C LYS A 32 9.73 -11.27 0.85
N GLN A 33 9.83 -10.57 1.97
CA GLN A 33 11.07 -9.96 2.46
C GLN A 33 12.05 -11.04 2.95
N GLY A 34 13.36 -10.82 2.77
CA GLY A 34 14.40 -11.62 3.40
C GLY A 34 14.54 -11.28 4.89
N GLN A 35 14.96 -12.25 5.70
CA GLN A 35 15.10 -12.07 7.15
C GLN A 35 16.18 -11.05 7.56
N LEU A 36 17.11 -10.74 6.68
CA LEU A 36 18.27 -9.86 6.96
C LEU A 36 18.15 -8.48 6.31
N ASP A 37 17.04 -8.19 5.63
CA ASP A 37 16.81 -6.89 5.00
C ASP A 37 15.70 -6.13 5.72
N GLY A 38 15.96 -4.90 6.14
CA GLY A 38 14.97 -3.98 6.71
C GLY A 38 14.10 -3.32 5.63
N ALA A 39 13.73 -4.06 4.59
CA ALA A 39 13.15 -3.50 3.38
C ALA A 39 11.62 -3.62 3.29
N CYS A 40 10.91 -3.86 4.40
CA CYS A 40 9.45 -4.01 4.44
C CYS A 40 8.73 -2.90 3.66
N VAL A 41 9.17 -1.65 3.79
CA VAL A 41 8.59 -0.50 3.07
C VAL A 41 8.72 -0.67 1.55
N ILE A 42 9.84 -1.18 1.05
CA ILE A 42 10.06 -1.37 -0.40
C ILE A 42 9.24 -2.53 -0.92
N TYR A 43 9.20 -3.66 -0.20
CA TYR A 43 8.36 -4.80 -0.58
C TYR A 43 6.88 -4.43 -0.58
N SER A 44 6.42 -3.71 0.45
CA SER A 44 5.05 -3.19 0.51
C SER A 44 4.75 -2.21 -0.63
N LEU A 45 5.68 -1.31 -0.96
CA LEU A 45 5.54 -0.41 -2.10
C LEU A 45 5.38 -1.20 -3.42
N MET A 46 6.20 -2.23 -3.65
CA MET A 46 6.11 -3.03 -4.87
C MET A 46 4.77 -3.75 -4.98
N MET A 47 4.30 -4.37 -3.89
CA MET A 47 2.97 -4.98 -3.84
C MET A 47 1.87 -3.96 -4.14
N MET A 48 1.93 -2.78 -3.52
CA MET A 48 0.97 -1.70 -3.74
C MET A 48 0.95 -1.23 -5.20
N LEU A 49 2.11 -1.04 -5.83
CA LEU A 49 2.18 -0.58 -7.23
C LEU A 49 1.63 -1.60 -8.23
N ILE A 50 1.76 -2.91 -7.94
CA ILE A 50 1.12 -3.95 -8.75
C ILE A 50 -0.40 -3.90 -8.59
N LEU A 51 -0.89 -3.79 -7.35
CA LEU A 51 -2.32 -3.70 -7.02
C LEU A 51 -2.97 -2.46 -7.64
N GLU A 52 -2.22 -1.37 -7.77
CA GLU A 52 -2.61 -0.11 -8.40
C GLU A 52 -2.45 -0.10 -9.94
N HIS A 53 -2.21 -1.25 -10.57
CA HIS A 53 -1.98 -1.37 -12.03
C HIS A 53 -0.83 -0.51 -12.57
N LYS A 54 0.15 -0.16 -11.73
CA LYS A 54 1.28 0.71 -12.13
C LYS A 54 2.51 -0.07 -12.55
N LEU A 55 2.67 -1.30 -12.08
CA LEU A 55 3.75 -2.23 -12.44
C LEU A 55 3.22 -3.64 -12.70
N ASP A 56 3.99 -4.39 -13.47
CA ASP A 56 3.90 -5.84 -13.53
C ASP A 56 4.95 -6.49 -12.64
N TRP A 57 4.74 -7.72 -12.22
CA TRP A 57 5.74 -8.47 -11.46
C TRP A 57 7.10 -8.56 -12.18
N GLU A 58 7.06 -8.66 -13.51
CA GLU A 58 8.27 -8.75 -14.34
C GLU A 58 9.11 -7.46 -14.32
N ASP A 59 8.48 -6.31 -14.09
CA ASP A 59 9.18 -5.03 -13.94
C ASP A 59 10.06 -4.97 -12.69
N LEU A 60 9.84 -5.85 -11.71
CA LEU A 60 10.64 -5.95 -10.49
C LEU A 60 11.89 -6.81 -10.65
N ARG A 61 12.04 -7.50 -11.76
CA ARG A 61 13.18 -8.38 -12.01
C ARG A 61 14.41 -7.60 -12.49
N GLU A 62 15.59 -8.09 -12.17
CA GLU A 62 16.86 -7.48 -12.60
C GLU A 62 16.96 -7.31 -14.12
N LYS A 63 16.40 -8.25 -14.88
CA LYS A 63 16.37 -8.21 -16.36
C LYS A 63 15.52 -7.05 -16.92
N ALA A 64 14.63 -6.47 -16.12
CA ALA A 64 13.78 -5.36 -16.55
C ALA A 64 14.51 -4.00 -16.62
N ARG A 65 15.82 -3.94 -16.33
CA ARG A 65 16.64 -2.73 -16.56
C ARG A 65 16.54 -2.21 -17.99
N ASN A 66 16.24 -3.07 -18.94
CA ASN A 66 16.03 -2.75 -20.35
C ASN A 66 14.54 -2.53 -20.70
N SER A 67 13.65 -2.44 -19.70
CA SER A 67 12.25 -2.11 -19.94
C SER A 67 12.15 -0.83 -20.78
N LYS A 68 11.18 -0.76 -21.68
CA LYS A 68 10.85 0.47 -22.41
C LYS A 68 10.03 1.44 -21.55
N ASP A 69 9.51 0.98 -20.41
CA ASP A 69 8.71 1.75 -19.47
C ASP A 69 9.58 2.65 -18.59
N ASP A 70 9.45 3.95 -18.77
CA ASP A 70 10.23 4.94 -18.02
C ASP A 70 9.86 4.96 -16.53
N PHE A 71 8.61 4.69 -16.17
CA PHE A 71 8.20 4.59 -14.77
C PHE A 71 8.85 3.38 -14.10
N ALA A 72 8.78 2.19 -14.71
CA ALA A 72 9.43 0.98 -14.20
C ALA A 72 10.94 1.16 -14.04
N LYS A 73 11.61 1.79 -15.02
CA LYS A 73 13.05 2.14 -14.93
C LYS A 73 13.33 3.08 -13.76
N SER A 74 12.48 4.08 -13.56
CA SER A 74 12.63 5.05 -12.48
C SER A 74 12.47 4.38 -11.12
N ILE A 75 11.45 3.53 -10.95
CA ILE A 75 11.24 2.71 -9.74
C ILE A 75 12.46 1.83 -9.46
N GLN A 76 12.98 1.11 -10.46
CA GLN A 76 14.16 0.27 -10.28
C GLN A 76 15.37 1.08 -9.82
N ARG A 77 15.62 2.24 -10.44
CA ARG A 77 16.73 3.12 -10.09
C ARG A 77 16.63 3.68 -8.69
N GLN A 78 15.43 4.11 -8.29
CA GLN A 78 15.21 4.79 -7.01
C GLN A 78 15.11 3.83 -5.83
N PHE A 79 14.55 2.63 -6.04
CA PHE A 79 14.16 1.74 -4.94
C PHE A 79 14.84 0.35 -4.98
N LEU A 80 15.07 -0.22 -6.16
CA LEU A 80 15.55 -1.59 -6.27
C LEU A 80 17.05 -1.70 -6.53
N ASN A 81 17.75 -0.64 -6.78
CA ASN A 81 19.18 -0.54 -7.10
C ASN A 81 20.00 -1.84 -6.84
N TYR A 82 19.97 -2.76 -7.78
CA TYR A 82 20.60 -4.07 -7.69
C TYR A 82 22.13 -3.94 -7.69
N GLY A 83 22.73 -4.01 -6.51
CA GLY A 83 24.17 -3.93 -6.34
C GLY A 83 24.59 -3.95 -4.87
N LEU A 84 25.90 -4.03 -4.60
CA LEU A 84 26.50 -4.11 -3.26
C LEU A 84 26.10 -2.96 -2.31
N LYS A 85 25.56 -1.87 -2.85
CA LYS A 85 25.01 -0.73 -2.10
C LYS A 85 23.48 -0.72 -2.08
N GLY A 86 22.83 -1.85 -2.38
CA GLY A 86 21.39 -1.97 -2.62
C GLY A 86 20.54 -1.27 -1.58
N GLY A 87 19.64 -0.40 -2.05
CA GLY A 87 18.68 0.34 -1.22
C GLY A 87 17.74 -0.55 -0.41
N THR A 88 17.63 -1.84 -0.76
CA THR A 88 16.84 -2.85 -0.06
C THR A 88 17.40 -3.23 1.31
N ARG A 89 18.71 -3.08 1.56
CA ARG A 89 19.33 -3.44 2.85
C ARG A 89 19.22 -2.35 3.92
N ARG A 90 18.85 -1.13 3.54
CA ARG A 90 18.65 -0.03 4.49
C ARG A 90 17.16 0.27 4.57
N GLY A 91 16.63 0.32 5.80
CA GLY A 91 15.25 0.74 6.02
C GLY A 91 14.97 2.09 5.35
N HIS A 92 13.82 2.21 4.70
CA HIS A 92 13.36 3.46 4.09
C HIS A 92 12.25 4.08 4.94
N ARG A 93 12.31 5.39 5.15
CA ARG A 93 11.18 6.10 5.77
C ARG A 93 10.07 6.29 4.73
N MET A 94 8.82 6.04 5.11
CA MET A 94 7.67 6.17 4.21
C MET A 94 7.53 7.57 3.61
N CYS A 95 7.85 8.63 4.36
CA CYS A 95 7.85 9.99 3.84
C CYS A 95 8.86 10.22 2.71
N ASP A 96 10.03 9.59 2.79
CA ASP A 96 11.05 9.69 1.72
C ASP A 96 10.63 8.85 0.51
N VAL A 97 9.95 7.73 0.74
CA VAL A 97 9.37 6.90 -0.33
C VAL A 97 8.29 7.67 -1.08
N SER A 98 7.38 8.35 -0.39
CA SER A 98 6.34 9.18 -1.03
C SER A 98 6.95 10.24 -1.94
N LYS A 99 7.96 10.99 -1.46
CA LYS A 99 8.66 12.02 -2.27
C LYS A 99 9.30 11.42 -3.52
N LYS A 100 10.04 10.31 -3.37
CA LYS A 100 10.70 9.63 -4.51
C LYS A 100 9.68 9.06 -5.50
N LEU A 101 8.55 8.54 -5.00
CA LEU A 101 7.50 8.01 -5.83
C LEU A 101 6.86 9.09 -6.70
N ASN A 102 6.61 10.29 -6.14
CA ASN A 102 6.14 11.44 -6.90
C ASN A 102 7.11 11.84 -8.02
N VAL A 103 8.42 11.80 -7.75
CA VAL A 103 9.43 12.01 -8.80
C VAL A 103 9.35 10.93 -9.89
N CYS A 104 9.16 9.66 -9.52
CA CYS A 104 8.99 8.58 -10.50
C CYS A 104 7.73 8.74 -11.35
N MET A 105 6.63 9.16 -10.75
CA MET A 105 5.35 9.38 -11.42
C MET A 105 5.32 10.68 -12.24
N LYS A 106 6.26 11.60 -11.98
CA LYS A 106 6.28 12.98 -12.51
C LYS A 106 5.04 13.80 -12.11
N GLU A 107 4.36 13.39 -11.06
CA GLU A 107 3.11 13.95 -10.53
C GLU A 107 3.05 13.77 -9.02
N ASN A 108 2.36 14.67 -8.33
CA ASN A 108 2.18 14.61 -6.87
C ASN A 108 0.97 13.74 -6.48
N LEU A 109 0.99 12.46 -6.88
CA LEU A 109 -0.10 11.51 -6.63
C LEU A 109 0.09 10.70 -5.34
N SER A 110 1.33 10.58 -4.86
CA SER A 110 1.60 9.87 -3.61
C SER A 110 1.54 10.81 -2.43
N GLU A 111 0.72 10.49 -1.47
CA GLU A 111 0.55 11.26 -0.24
C GLU A 111 0.93 10.41 0.98
N TYR A 112 1.63 11.07 1.89
CA TYR A 112 2.04 10.49 3.18
C TYR A 112 1.34 11.23 4.31
N TYR A 113 0.73 10.48 5.23
CA TYR A 113 0.13 11.02 6.44
C TYR A 113 0.69 10.32 7.68
N THR A 114 0.74 11.05 8.79
CA THR A 114 1.25 10.51 10.05
C THR A 114 0.57 11.16 11.24
N CYS A 115 0.51 10.43 12.35
CA CYS A 115 0.11 10.99 13.66
C CYS A 115 1.27 11.68 14.39
N ASP A 116 2.50 11.63 13.86
CA ASP A 116 3.66 12.31 14.46
C ASP A 116 3.55 13.83 14.29
N LYS A 117 3.30 14.53 15.39
CA LYS A 117 3.10 16.00 15.46
C LYS A 117 4.31 16.82 14.99
N ARG A 118 5.46 16.19 14.75
CA ARG A 118 6.69 16.85 14.30
C ARG A 118 6.78 17.03 12.79
N THR A 119 5.74 16.64 12.05
CA THR A 119 5.74 16.68 10.57
C THR A 119 4.60 17.52 10.02
N TRP A 120 4.73 17.97 8.76
CA TRP A 120 3.75 18.81 8.07
C TRP A 120 2.48 18.05 7.60
N HIS A 121 2.51 16.74 7.62
CA HIS A 121 1.41 15.86 7.19
C HIS A 121 0.73 15.20 8.39
N THR A 122 0.68 15.91 9.51
CA THR A 122 0.10 15.39 10.75
C THR A 122 -1.42 15.41 10.66
N VAL A 123 -2.01 14.26 10.93
CA VAL A 123 -3.45 14.06 11.07
C VAL A 123 -3.76 13.42 12.41
N SER A 124 -5.02 13.53 12.85
CA SER A 124 -5.48 12.76 14.00
C SER A 124 -5.52 11.27 13.64
N ARG A 125 -5.51 10.41 14.64
CA ARG A 125 -5.62 8.96 14.43
C ARG A 125 -6.94 8.58 13.77
N HIS A 126 -8.03 9.17 14.24
CA HIS A 126 -9.35 8.97 13.62
C HIS A 126 -9.33 9.34 12.13
N GLU A 127 -8.74 10.47 11.77
CA GLU A 127 -8.61 10.90 10.37
C GLU A 127 -7.72 9.93 9.58
N LEU A 128 -6.65 9.39 10.18
CA LEU A 128 -5.81 8.38 9.56
C LEU A 128 -6.62 7.14 9.18
N TYR A 129 -7.45 6.64 10.11
CA TYR A 129 -8.29 5.47 9.88
C TYR A 129 -9.39 5.74 8.86
N GLU A 130 -9.99 6.92 8.86
CA GLU A 130 -10.97 7.31 7.84
C GLU A 130 -10.32 7.39 6.45
N LYS A 131 -9.08 7.85 6.34
CA LYS A 131 -8.33 7.82 5.07
C LYS A 131 -8.07 6.39 4.61
N ILE A 132 -7.67 5.48 5.50
CA ILE A 132 -7.50 4.06 5.17
C ILE A 132 -8.81 3.50 4.64
N ARG A 133 -9.91 3.67 5.37
CA ARG A 133 -11.23 3.16 4.97
C ARG A 133 -11.66 3.72 3.62
N THR A 134 -11.53 5.03 3.44
CA THR A 134 -11.93 5.71 2.19
C THR A 134 -11.17 5.15 0.98
N GLN A 135 -9.86 4.91 1.10
CA GLN A 135 -9.08 4.32 0.01
C GLN A 135 -9.51 2.88 -0.30
N LEU A 136 -9.71 2.06 0.74
CA LEU A 136 -10.19 0.69 0.57
C LEU A 136 -11.62 0.66 -0.01
N ASP A 137 -12.46 1.65 0.32
CA ASP A 137 -13.79 1.81 -0.26
C ASP A 137 -13.74 2.18 -1.77
N LEU A 138 -12.70 2.87 -2.19
CA LEU A 138 -12.41 3.16 -3.59
C LEU A 138 -11.76 1.98 -4.34
N GLY A 139 -11.59 0.83 -3.68
CA GLY A 139 -10.91 -0.34 -4.26
C GLY A 139 -9.39 -0.20 -4.33
N LYS A 140 -8.80 0.73 -3.57
CA LYS A 140 -7.36 1.04 -3.59
C LYS A 140 -6.64 0.51 -2.36
N PRO A 141 -5.45 -0.10 -2.51
CA PRO A 141 -4.62 -0.53 -1.40
C PRO A 141 -4.03 0.66 -0.64
N VAL A 142 -3.72 0.45 0.63
CA VAL A 142 -3.06 1.45 1.48
C VAL A 142 -1.80 0.85 2.11
N MET A 143 -0.67 1.50 1.97
CA MET A 143 0.52 1.10 2.73
C MET A 143 0.43 1.68 4.14
N ILE A 144 0.51 0.82 5.15
CA ILE A 144 0.43 1.14 6.56
C ILE A 144 1.81 1.00 7.17
N GLY A 145 2.22 1.96 7.96
CA GLY A 145 3.40 1.88 8.81
C GLY A 145 2.99 1.77 10.27
N SER A 146 3.60 0.83 10.95
CA SER A 146 3.39 0.56 12.36
C SER A 146 4.72 0.40 13.09
N HIS A 147 4.68 0.44 14.40
CA HIS A 147 5.81 0.07 15.27
C HIS A 147 5.28 -0.50 16.59
N GLY A 148 5.99 -1.43 17.18
CA GLY A 148 5.77 -1.85 18.55
C GLY A 148 6.19 -0.77 19.54
N GLU A 149 5.89 -0.94 20.82
CA GLU A 149 6.18 0.06 21.87
C GLU A 149 7.65 0.48 21.89
N ASN A 150 8.57 -0.47 21.69
CA ASN A 150 10.03 -0.23 21.62
C ASN A 150 10.68 -0.90 20.40
N GLY A 151 9.85 -1.31 19.42
CA GLY A 151 10.30 -2.09 18.27
C GLY A 151 10.68 -1.25 17.05
N PRO A 152 11.35 -1.85 16.07
CA PRO A 152 11.58 -1.24 14.79
C PRO A 152 10.25 -1.00 14.07
N GLY A 153 10.23 0.02 13.21
CA GLY A 153 9.06 0.27 12.35
C GLY A 153 8.88 -0.85 11.33
N HIS A 154 7.64 -1.17 11.03
CA HIS A 154 7.25 -2.16 10.03
C HIS A 154 6.27 -1.54 9.02
N ALA A 155 6.18 -2.13 7.83
CA ALA A 155 5.25 -1.68 6.79
C ALA A 155 4.55 -2.87 6.14
N VAL A 156 3.24 -2.75 5.98
CA VAL A 156 2.35 -3.73 5.37
C VAL A 156 1.42 -3.04 4.36
N VAL A 157 0.71 -3.81 3.54
CA VAL A 157 -0.29 -3.28 2.60
C VAL A 157 -1.67 -3.75 3.01
N ALA A 158 -2.53 -2.83 3.45
CA ALA A 158 -3.94 -3.12 3.66
C ALA A 158 -4.64 -3.32 2.30
N VAL A 159 -5.34 -4.43 2.18
CA VAL A 159 -6.06 -4.85 0.96
C VAL A 159 -7.54 -5.07 1.19
N GLY A 160 -7.99 -4.92 2.41
CA GLY A 160 -9.39 -5.04 2.78
C GLY A 160 -9.63 -4.72 4.23
N TYR A 161 -10.90 -4.65 4.60
CA TYR A 161 -11.30 -4.45 6.00
C TYR A 161 -12.64 -5.13 6.29
N SER A 162 -12.89 -5.37 7.57
CA SER A 162 -14.22 -5.66 8.08
C SER A 162 -14.54 -4.70 9.21
N ARG A 163 -15.83 -4.45 9.44
CA ARG A 163 -16.28 -3.57 10.51
C ARG A 163 -17.25 -4.32 11.41
N GLU A 164 -16.98 -4.28 12.69
CA GLU A 164 -17.86 -4.81 13.72
C GLU A 164 -18.42 -3.65 14.55
N GLY A 165 -19.67 -3.27 14.26
CA GLY A 165 -20.30 -2.10 14.89
C GLY A 165 -19.63 -0.78 14.50
N LEU A 166 -19.63 0.19 15.42
CA LEU A 166 -19.06 1.53 15.21
C LEU A 166 -17.63 1.67 15.75
N LYS A 167 -17.15 0.69 16.50
CA LYS A 167 -15.95 0.84 17.33
C LYS A 167 -14.71 0.16 16.73
N THR A 168 -14.86 -1.03 16.18
CA THR A 168 -13.72 -1.85 15.74
C THR A 168 -13.71 -2.01 14.24
N MET A 169 -12.57 -1.76 13.63
CA MET A 169 -12.28 -2.09 12.25
C MET A 169 -11.11 -3.07 12.22
N ARG A 170 -11.28 -4.17 11.50
CA ARG A 170 -10.23 -5.15 11.25
C ARG A 170 -9.67 -4.92 9.86
N LEU A 171 -8.38 -4.69 9.75
CA LEU A 171 -7.67 -4.53 8.49
C LEU A 171 -7.05 -5.85 8.06
N PHE A 172 -7.27 -6.26 6.82
CA PHE A 172 -6.64 -7.41 6.19
C PHE A 172 -5.44 -6.94 5.39
N CYS A 173 -4.26 -7.46 5.73
CA CYS A 173 -2.99 -6.95 5.21
C CYS A 173 -2.16 -8.00 4.49
N LEU A 174 -1.33 -7.55 3.56
CA LEU A 174 -0.19 -8.27 3.01
C LEU A 174 1.06 -7.81 3.72
N ASP A 175 1.62 -8.66 4.55
CA ASP A 175 2.86 -8.42 5.28
C ASP A 175 4.03 -9.10 4.58
N PRO A 176 5.03 -8.34 4.09
CA PRO A 176 6.18 -8.93 3.40
C PRO A 176 7.07 -9.80 4.31
N SER A 177 7.04 -9.62 5.63
CA SER A 177 7.79 -10.46 6.58
C SER A 177 7.08 -11.76 6.92
N GLY A 178 5.75 -11.79 6.76
CA GLY A 178 4.91 -12.93 7.07
C GLY A 178 5.05 -14.11 6.12
N PHE A 179 4.28 -15.15 6.38
CA PHE A 179 4.21 -16.32 5.49
C PHE A 179 3.51 -15.98 4.19
N ILE A 180 3.85 -16.71 3.12
CA ILE A 180 3.10 -16.61 1.86
C ILE A 180 1.65 -17.00 2.15
N PRO A 181 0.67 -16.15 1.85
CA PRO A 181 -0.73 -16.46 2.08
C PRO A 181 -1.13 -17.75 1.34
N TYR A 182 -1.71 -18.68 2.07
CA TYR A 182 -2.21 -19.93 1.53
C TYR A 182 -3.73 -20.01 1.75
N MET A 183 -4.47 -20.18 0.68
CA MET A 183 -5.95 -20.25 0.69
C MET A 183 -6.65 -19.00 1.25
N GLN A 184 -5.98 -17.85 1.31
CA GLN A 184 -6.54 -16.57 1.76
C GLN A 184 -5.91 -15.40 1.04
N LEU A 185 -6.58 -14.24 1.09
CA LEU A 185 -6.16 -13.01 0.40
C LEU A 185 -5.25 -12.10 1.25
N TRP A 186 -4.90 -12.53 2.47
CA TRP A 186 -4.06 -11.79 3.42
C TRP A 186 -3.18 -12.75 4.21
N ASN A 187 -2.18 -12.24 4.88
CA ASN A 187 -1.33 -13.00 5.80
C ASN A 187 -1.07 -12.29 7.14
N ASN A 188 -1.70 -11.13 7.32
CA ASN A 188 -1.66 -10.39 8.57
C ASN A 188 -3.01 -9.68 8.78
N VAL A 189 -3.40 -9.49 10.04
CA VAL A 189 -4.63 -8.81 10.45
C VAL A 189 -4.30 -7.80 11.54
N ILE A 190 -4.79 -6.57 11.39
CA ILE A 190 -4.63 -5.51 12.37
C ILE A 190 -6.01 -5.09 12.87
N ASP A 191 -6.30 -5.27 14.15
CA ASP A 191 -7.51 -4.76 14.77
C ASP A 191 -7.32 -3.30 15.21
N VAL A 192 -8.17 -2.44 14.67
CA VAL A 192 -8.17 -1.00 14.92
C VAL A 192 -9.38 -0.64 15.76
N ASP A 193 -9.18 -0.08 16.95
CA ASP A 193 -10.25 0.51 17.76
C ASP A 193 -10.32 2.03 17.51
N TYR A 194 -11.41 2.45 16.87
CA TYR A 194 -11.64 3.87 16.56
C TYR A 194 -11.81 4.78 17.77
N LEU A 195 -12.18 4.20 18.91
CA LEU A 195 -12.50 4.95 20.12
C LEU A 195 -11.42 4.80 21.19
N ALA A 196 -10.41 3.98 20.98
CA ALA A 196 -9.34 3.82 21.94
C ALA A 196 -8.54 5.13 22.01
N GLU A 197 -8.57 5.77 23.17
CA GLU A 197 -7.65 6.87 23.48
C GLU A 197 -6.21 6.37 23.59
N ASN A 198 -6.05 5.06 23.80
CA ASN A 198 -4.76 4.38 23.89
C ASN A 198 -4.24 3.98 22.50
N ASP A 199 -2.99 4.27 22.29
CA ASP A 199 -2.30 4.19 21.02
C ASP A 199 -1.97 2.76 20.54
N MET A 200 -2.24 1.74 21.35
CA MET A 200 -1.82 0.37 21.07
C MET A 200 -2.96 -0.44 20.47
N LEU A 201 -2.69 -0.99 19.30
CA LEU A 201 -3.57 -1.88 18.55
C LEU A 201 -3.01 -3.29 18.61
N THR A 202 -3.85 -4.26 18.30
CA THR A 202 -3.42 -5.65 18.21
C THR A 202 -3.09 -5.99 16.77
N ASP A 203 -1.87 -6.47 16.55
CA ASP A 203 -1.41 -7.06 15.29
C ASP A 203 -1.43 -8.58 15.46
N TYR A 204 -2.19 -9.26 14.61
CA TYR A 204 -2.24 -10.70 14.57
C TYR A 204 -1.40 -11.20 13.39
N ASP A 205 -0.09 -11.31 13.60
CA ASP A 205 0.72 -12.18 12.74
C ASP A 205 0.30 -13.64 12.99
N TYR A 206 0.41 -14.48 11.99
CA TYR A 206 -0.11 -15.87 11.95
C TYR A 206 0.29 -16.74 13.17
N HIS A 207 1.20 -16.27 14.01
CA HIS A 207 1.70 -16.98 15.20
C HIS A 207 1.75 -16.17 16.49
N PHE A 208 1.60 -14.85 16.45
CA PHE A 208 1.79 -13.99 17.61
C PHE A 208 0.81 -12.82 17.59
N GLU A 209 0.33 -12.48 18.77
CA GLU A 209 -0.45 -11.29 19.03
C GLU A 209 0.51 -10.22 19.57
N ASP A 210 0.80 -9.20 18.77
CA ASP A 210 1.66 -8.10 19.16
C ASP A 210 0.86 -6.81 19.31
N LYS A 211 1.21 -6.01 20.31
CA LYS A 211 0.67 -4.66 20.45
C LYS A 211 1.49 -3.71 19.61
N ILE A 212 0.82 -3.05 18.68
CA ILE A 212 1.45 -2.11 17.76
C ILE A 212 0.74 -0.76 17.76
N ILE A 213 1.44 0.25 17.27
CA ILE A 213 0.91 1.58 17.00
C ILE A 213 0.93 1.77 15.49
N VAL A 214 -0.26 1.94 14.88
CA VAL A 214 -0.39 2.40 13.50
C VAL A 214 -0.39 3.92 13.51
N ASP A 215 0.67 4.52 13.00
CA ASP A 215 0.90 5.97 13.11
C ASP A 215 1.15 6.64 11.76
N ARG A 216 1.19 5.89 10.65
CA ARG A 216 1.47 6.44 9.32
C ARG A 216 0.87 5.63 8.20
N ILE A 217 0.53 6.33 7.11
CA ILE A 217 0.08 5.71 5.87
C ILE A 217 0.71 6.38 4.65
N LEU A 218 0.75 5.63 3.55
CA LEU A 218 1.02 6.16 2.22
C LEU A 218 -0.08 5.68 1.29
N ILE A 219 -0.65 6.61 0.53
CA ILE A 219 -1.69 6.37 -0.46
C ILE A 219 -1.25 6.86 -1.84
N ILE A 220 -1.88 6.34 -2.89
CA ILE A 220 -1.69 6.82 -4.26
C ILE A 220 -3.05 7.26 -4.79
N ASN A 221 -3.14 8.52 -5.14
CA ASN A 221 -4.35 9.09 -5.74
C ASN A 221 -4.36 8.87 -7.26
N ASP A 222 -5.53 8.97 -7.86
CA ASP A 222 -5.65 9.05 -9.30
C ASP A 222 -5.26 10.45 -9.77
N PRO A 223 -4.72 10.59 -10.99
CA PRO A 223 -4.53 11.90 -11.57
C PRO A 223 -5.88 12.64 -11.64
N PRO A 224 -5.88 13.96 -11.43
CA PRO A 224 -7.11 14.73 -11.54
C PRO A 224 -7.72 14.48 -12.92
N LYS A 225 -9.02 14.18 -12.94
CA LYS A 225 -9.73 14.06 -14.22
C LYS A 225 -9.53 15.37 -14.97
N PRO A 226 -9.16 15.32 -16.27
CA PRO A 226 -9.09 16.53 -17.06
C PRO A 226 -10.42 17.26 -16.94
N ALA A 227 -10.38 18.55 -16.64
CA ALA A 227 -11.58 19.37 -16.65
C ALA A 227 -12.28 19.11 -17.99
N LEU A 228 -13.56 18.73 -17.95
CA LEU A 228 -14.36 18.61 -19.16
C LEU A 228 -14.21 19.96 -19.87
N SER A 229 -13.50 19.98 -20.99
CA SER A 229 -13.45 21.17 -21.85
C SER A 229 -14.88 21.42 -22.26
N PHE A 230 -15.46 22.47 -21.74
CA PHE A 230 -16.76 22.95 -22.23
C PHE A 230 -16.50 23.33 -23.67
N ASP A 231 -16.94 22.50 -24.60
CA ASP A 231 -16.94 22.84 -26.01
C ASP A 231 -18.10 23.83 -26.22
N PRO A 232 -17.79 25.13 -26.38
CA PRO A 232 -18.82 26.15 -26.58
C PRO A 232 -19.58 25.96 -27.90
N ASP A 233 -19.07 25.09 -28.81
CA ASP A 233 -19.65 24.81 -30.12
C ASP A 233 -20.49 23.52 -30.16
N SER A 234 -20.75 22.85 -29.03
CA SER A 234 -21.72 21.78 -28.98
C SER A 234 -23.10 22.38 -29.26
N LYS A 235 -23.47 22.41 -30.55
CA LYS A 235 -24.79 22.82 -31.02
C LYS A 235 -25.86 22.06 -30.22
N ALA A 236 -26.71 22.85 -29.56
CA ALA A 236 -27.91 22.34 -28.91
C ALA A 236 -28.65 21.42 -29.90
N ILE A 237 -28.89 20.19 -29.51
CA ILE A 237 -29.75 19.27 -30.25
C ILE A 237 -31.16 19.90 -30.21
N PRO A 238 -31.79 20.25 -31.33
CA PRO A 238 -33.16 20.75 -31.32
C PRO A 238 -34.09 19.58 -30.92
N PHE A 239 -35.00 19.89 -30.00
CA PHE A 239 -36.12 19.03 -29.60
C PHE A 239 -37.12 18.85 -30.74
#